data_efe0cc2104495834970d5f57e1f9cad8
#
_entry.id   efe0cc2104495834970d5f57e1f9cad8
#
_cell.length_a   1.000
_cell.length_b   1.000
_cell.length_c   1.000
_cell.angle_alpha   90.00
_cell.angle_beta   90.00
_cell.angle_gamma   90.00
#
_symmetry.space_group_name_H-M   'P 1'
#
loop_
_entity.id
_entity.type
_entity.pdbx_description
1 polymer ?
#
loop_
_entity_poly.entity_id
_entity_poly.type
_entity_poly.pdbx_seq_one_letter_code
_entity_poly.pdbx_strand_id
1 'polypeptide(L)'
;MQETEEYSFSANRMLKGILRDGVRVFKGITYARYQPFSEAVPERLQSGTDATASGTVCPQRTSRTNPSDGGEPLAVVGDGRLCLSAYSPEHGSNLPVMVWIHGGSFVRGGSEEKRYSCERMAREGNVVVFKISYRLGAQGYLYLPGSGICNLGLKDQKTALRWIREYAAEFGGNPLDITVFGQSAGALSIAALIATAQEPLPFRKAILKSAPLGITITPSEASGITRAFLRRLRKAPEEATVDELLDAQEKILGMKAGLTFMPMVEDFLNIPEQVRNSGLKIVIGYAGDDASPFVSKKGRLLGTFLGRKAVRHLTESIFSKPSEEYAARLEAAGIEVTRYFISWHPEGNRFGACHCIELPFLLGDRSEWADAKFLKGMTDREYEDNCRDLVRAWTSFAREGIFPGGGILQVR
;
A
#
# COMPACT_ATOMS: atom_id res chain seq x y z
N MET A 1 -17.34 9.34 21.46
CA MET A 1 -17.76 8.43 20.37
C MET A 1 -18.31 7.18 21.02
N GLN A 2 -19.59 6.91 20.91
CA GLN A 2 -20.19 5.69 21.42
C GLN A 2 -19.84 4.56 20.46
N GLU A 3 -19.05 3.60 20.92
CA GLU A 3 -18.97 2.29 20.30
C GLU A 3 -20.28 1.60 20.57
N THR A 4 -21.11 1.44 19.56
CA THR A 4 -22.38 0.78 19.71
C THR A 4 -22.47 -0.40 18.76
N GLU A 5 -22.64 -1.56 19.39
CA GLU A 5 -23.26 -2.77 18.87
C GLU A 5 -22.45 -3.63 17.88
N GLU A 6 -22.32 -4.88 18.28
CA GLU A 6 -21.87 -5.99 17.45
C GLU A 6 -23.00 -6.36 16.49
N TYR A 7 -22.78 -6.19 15.19
CA TYR A 7 -23.74 -6.57 14.17
C TYR A 7 -23.31 -7.80 13.40
N SER A 8 -24.25 -8.63 13.07
CA SER A 8 -24.10 -9.74 12.16
C SER A 8 -24.56 -9.31 10.77
N PHE A 9 -23.64 -9.25 9.82
CA PHE A 9 -23.95 -8.78 8.47
C PHE A 9 -23.45 -9.75 7.42
N SER A 10 -24.37 -10.40 6.75
CA SER A 10 -24.28 -10.76 5.35
C SER A 10 -25.56 -11.48 4.93
N ALA A 11 -25.86 -11.46 3.65
CA ALA A 11 -27.00 -12.19 3.12
C ALA A 11 -26.86 -13.72 3.30
N ASN A 12 -25.62 -14.22 3.35
CA ASN A 12 -25.34 -15.67 3.33
C ASN A 12 -24.42 -16.15 4.46
N ARG A 13 -23.78 -15.25 5.21
CA ARG A 13 -22.87 -15.60 6.31
C ARG A 13 -23.03 -14.64 7.48
N MET A 14 -22.94 -15.16 8.69
CA MET A 14 -22.92 -14.33 9.89
C MET A 14 -21.49 -13.88 10.16
N LEU A 15 -21.23 -12.57 10.02
CA LEU A 15 -19.96 -11.93 10.36
C LEU A 15 -20.21 -10.94 11.50
N LYS A 16 -19.36 -10.94 12.52
CA LYS A 16 -19.43 -10.01 13.61
C LYS A 16 -18.43 -8.88 13.36
N GLY A 17 -18.90 -7.65 13.30
CA GLY A 17 -18.10 -6.44 13.10
C GLY A 17 -18.52 -5.34 14.07
N ILE A 18 -17.95 -4.16 13.91
CA ILE A 18 -18.27 -2.96 14.69
C ILE A 18 -19.00 -1.97 13.77
N LEU A 19 -20.10 -1.37 14.26
CA LEU A 19 -20.70 -0.22 13.60
C LEU A 19 -20.18 1.07 14.25
N ARG A 20 -19.59 1.97 13.44
CA ARG A 20 -19.07 3.24 13.91
C ARG A 20 -19.41 4.34 12.90
N ASP A 21 -20.15 5.35 13.34
CA ASP A 21 -20.53 6.52 12.52
C ASP A 21 -21.11 6.14 11.14
N GLY A 22 -21.99 5.12 11.09
CA GLY A 22 -22.63 4.64 9.86
C GLY A 22 -21.70 3.81 8.96
N VAL A 23 -20.56 3.33 9.47
CA VAL A 23 -19.64 2.44 8.79
C VAL A 23 -19.51 1.12 9.54
N ARG A 24 -19.74 0.02 8.85
CA ARG A 24 -19.42 -1.32 9.32
C ARG A 24 -17.93 -1.57 9.19
N VAL A 25 -17.27 -1.87 10.29
CA VAL A 25 -15.83 -2.10 10.36
C VAL A 25 -15.57 -3.56 10.74
N PHE A 26 -14.86 -4.27 9.89
CA PHE A 26 -14.43 -5.64 10.10
C PHE A 26 -12.91 -5.68 10.11
N LYS A 27 -12.30 -6.22 11.17
CA LYS A 27 -10.86 -6.25 11.37
C LYS A 27 -10.35 -7.68 11.51
N GLY A 28 -9.08 -7.89 11.18
CA GLY A 28 -8.38 -9.14 11.47
C GLY A 28 -8.88 -10.39 10.76
N ILE A 29 -9.59 -10.24 9.63
CA ILE A 29 -10.07 -11.39 8.85
C ILE A 29 -8.87 -12.09 8.22
N THR A 30 -8.66 -13.36 8.54
CA THR A 30 -7.60 -14.17 7.93
C THR A 30 -8.02 -14.57 6.52
N TYR A 31 -7.26 -14.15 5.50
CA TYR A 31 -7.49 -14.53 4.11
C TYR A 31 -6.57 -15.67 3.63
N ALA A 32 -5.45 -15.88 4.32
CA ALA A 32 -4.53 -16.96 4.02
C ALA A 32 -3.63 -17.28 5.23
N ARG A 33 -3.01 -18.47 5.21
CA ARG A 33 -1.94 -18.86 6.14
C ARG A 33 -0.69 -19.24 5.38
N TYR A 34 0.46 -19.03 6.00
CA TYR A 34 1.74 -19.39 5.41
C TYR A 34 2.69 -20.07 6.42
N GLN A 35 3.57 -20.90 5.89
CA GLN A 35 4.80 -21.32 6.55
C GLN A 35 5.95 -20.45 6.03
N PRO A 36 7.02 -20.26 6.81
CA PRO A 36 8.20 -19.52 6.32
C PRO A 36 8.66 -20.00 4.95
N PHE A 37 8.93 -19.07 4.04
CA PHE A 37 9.43 -19.32 2.70
C PHE A 37 8.60 -20.27 1.81
N SER A 38 7.32 -20.45 2.10
CA SER A 38 6.38 -21.18 1.25
C SER A 38 5.26 -20.26 0.73
N GLU A 39 4.55 -20.69 -0.30
CA GLU A 39 3.37 -20.00 -0.77
C GLU A 39 2.26 -20.03 0.29
N ALA A 40 1.50 -18.94 0.38
CA ALA A 40 0.38 -18.87 1.31
C ALA A 40 -0.80 -19.71 0.79
N VAL A 41 -1.46 -20.40 1.71
CA VAL A 41 -2.68 -21.19 1.44
C VAL A 41 -3.90 -20.32 1.77
N PRO A 42 -4.79 -20.06 0.81
CA PRO A 42 -6.00 -19.28 1.05
C PRO A 42 -6.91 -19.91 2.11
N GLU A 43 -7.52 -19.07 2.95
CA GLU A 43 -8.57 -19.47 3.88
C GLU A 43 -9.94 -19.00 3.39
N ARG A 44 -10.94 -19.85 3.56
CA ARG A 44 -12.33 -19.48 3.27
C ARG A 44 -12.90 -18.64 4.39
N LEU A 45 -13.70 -17.64 4.02
CA LEU A 45 -14.48 -16.88 4.98
C LEU A 45 -15.49 -17.81 5.68
N GLN A 46 -15.38 -17.91 7.00
CA GLN A 46 -16.27 -18.77 7.81
C GLN A 46 -17.48 -17.97 8.31
N SER A 47 -18.65 -18.62 8.36
CA SER A 47 -19.79 -18.07 9.10
C SER A 47 -19.47 -18.08 10.60
N GLY A 48 -19.83 -17.01 11.30
CA GLY A 48 -19.48 -16.83 12.71
C GLY A 48 -18.10 -16.17 12.94
N THR A 49 -17.41 -15.74 11.88
CA THR A 49 -16.15 -15.01 12.04
C THR A 49 -16.35 -13.76 12.90
N ASP A 50 -15.61 -13.67 14.01
CA ASP A 50 -15.51 -12.46 14.82
C ASP A 50 -14.41 -11.57 14.25
N ALA A 51 -14.81 -10.45 13.67
CA ALA A 51 -13.94 -9.45 13.04
C ALA A 51 -13.98 -8.10 13.79
N THR A 52 -14.13 -8.14 15.11
CA THR A 52 -14.16 -6.93 15.96
C THR A 52 -12.78 -6.49 16.41
N ALA A 53 -11.80 -7.40 16.45
CA ALA A 53 -10.45 -7.14 16.92
C ALA A 53 -9.45 -7.07 15.75
N SER A 54 -8.42 -6.21 15.88
CA SER A 54 -7.32 -6.12 14.92
C SER A 54 -6.60 -7.45 14.77
N GLY A 55 -6.26 -7.78 13.53
CA GLY A 55 -5.50 -8.96 13.17
C GLY A 55 -4.00 -8.81 13.41
N THR A 56 -3.26 -9.79 12.92
CA THR A 56 -1.80 -9.80 12.96
C THR A 56 -1.22 -9.11 11.72
N VAL A 57 -0.05 -8.53 11.89
CA VAL A 57 0.77 -8.00 10.80
C VAL A 57 2.00 -8.88 10.58
N CYS A 58 2.58 -8.81 9.40
CA CYS A 58 3.81 -9.54 9.11
C CYS A 58 4.92 -9.17 10.12
N PRO A 59 5.71 -10.15 10.62
CA PRO A 59 6.82 -9.89 11.50
C PRO A 59 7.76 -8.82 10.95
N GLN A 60 8.04 -7.82 11.79
CA GLN A 60 8.88 -6.69 11.45
C GLN A 60 9.49 -6.08 12.71
N ARG A 61 10.67 -5.49 12.59
CA ARG A 61 11.18 -4.66 13.68
C ARG A 61 10.41 -3.34 13.71
N THR A 62 10.00 -2.92 14.88
CA THR A 62 9.54 -1.56 15.11
C THR A 62 10.74 -0.64 14.86
N SER A 63 10.96 -0.26 13.61
CA SER A 63 11.95 0.73 13.30
C SER A 63 11.55 2.01 14.05
N ARG A 64 12.52 2.66 14.66
CA ARG A 64 12.33 4.02 15.11
C ARG A 64 11.73 4.78 13.95
N THR A 65 10.49 5.20 14.14
CA THR A 65 9.62 5.88 13.21
C THR A 65 10.37 6.68 12.16
N ASN A 66 9.92 6.65 10.91
CA ASN A 66 10.37 7.65 9.95
C ASN A 66 10.09 9.03 10.58
N PRO A 67 11.10 9.87 10.86
CA PRO A 67 10.89 11.11 11.59
C PRO A 67 9.98 12.10 10.87
N SER A 68 9.62 11.85 9.61
CA SER A 68 8.77 12.72 8.80
C SER A 68 7.28 12.43 8.96
N ASP A 69 6.88 11.17 9.09
CA ASP A 69 5.50 10.74 9.08
C ASP A 69 4.94 10.32 10.45
N GLY A 70 5.80 10.20 11.47
CA GLY A 70 5.37 9.67 12.77
C GLY A 70 5.00 8.18 12.66
N GLY A 71 4.34 7.64 13.65
CA GLY A 71 3.75 6.31 13.65
C GLY A 71 4.09 5.51 14.88
N GLU A 72 3.06 4.92 15.48
CA GLU A 72 3.23 3.98 16.58
C GLU A 72 3.68 2.60 16.09
N PRO A 73 4.34 1.81 16.93
CA PRO A 73 4.63 0.42 16.61
C PRO A 73 3.36 -0.38 16.37
N LEU A 74 3.38 -1.26 15.38
CA LEU A 74 2.29 -2.20 15.14
C LEU A 74 2.15 -3.19 16.30
N ALA A 75 0.95 -3.34 16.83
CA ALA A 75 0.72 -3.96 18.14
C ALA A 75 0.85 -5.48 18.17
N VAL A 76 0.72 -6.19 17.04
CA VAL A 76 0.65 -7.68 17.03
C VAL A 76 1.51 -8.24 15.91
N VAL A 77 2.58 -8.93 16.28
CA VAL A 77 3.47 -9.63 15.34
C VAL A 77 2.83 -10.97 14.95
N GLY A 78 2.88 -11.27 13.66
CA GLY A 78 2.17 -12.38 13.06
C GLY A 78 2.57 -13.77 13.51
N ASP A 79 1.61 -14.66 13.38
CA ASP A 79 1.64 -16.07 13.73
C ASP A 79 1.44 -16.99 12.51
N GLY A 80 1.86 -16.54 11.33
CA GLY A 80 1.65 -17.25 10.06
C GLY A 80 0.30 -16.95 9.40
N ARG A 81 -0.48 -16.01 9.95
CA ARG A 81 -1.72 -15.53 9.34
C ARG A 81 -1.48 -14.28 8.50
N LEU A 82 -2.17 -14.20 7.37
CA LEU A 82 -2.28 -13.00 6.55
C LEU A 82 -3.69 -12.45 6.68
N CYS A 83 -3.79 -11.25 7.24
CA CYS A 83 -5.05 -10.64 7.58
C CYS A 83 -5.40 -9.46 6.68
N LEU A 84 -6.70 -9.16 6.61
CA LEU A 84 -7.25 -7.97 5.99
C LEU A 84 -8.32 -7.36 6.90
N SER A 85 -8.63 -6.08 6.66
CA SER A 85 -9.75 -5.39 7.28
C SER A 85 -10.64 -4.80 6.22
N ALA A 86 -11.96 -4.71 6.48
CA ALA A 86 -12.94 -4.15 5.56
C ALA A 86 -13.75 -3.04 6.23
N TYR A 87 -14.08 -2.02 5.44
CA TYR A 87 -14.89 -0.86 5.83
C TYR A 87 -16.01 -0.70 4.81
N SER A 88 -17.25 -0.68 5.26
CA SER A 88 -18.41 -0.62 4.38
C SER A 88 -19.47 0.33 4.94
N PRO A 89 -20.11 1.18 4.11
CA PRO A 89 -21.29 1.90 4.55
C PRO A 89 -22.35 0.97 5.12
N GLU A 90 -23.05 1.38 6.16
CA GLU A 90 -24.02 0.54 6.89
C GLU A 90 -25.09 -0.07 5.97
N HIS A 91 -25.61 0.71 5.04
CA HIS A 91 -26.65 0.28 4.10
C HIS A 91 -26.13 0.01 2.67
N GLY A 92 -24.80 -0.16 2.53
CA GLY A 92 -24.18 -0.35 1.22
C GLY A 92 -24.50 -1.72 0.60
N SER A 93 -24.85 -1.71 -0.68
CA SER A 93 -25.05 -2.92 -1.48
C SER A 93 -24.53 -2.69 -2.90
N ASN A 94 -23.80 -3.65 -3.43
CA ASN A 94 -23.21 -3.62 -4.78
C ASN A 94 -22.33 -2.39 -5.04
N LEU A 95 -21.65 -1.90 -3.99
CA LEU A 95 -20.80 -0.72 -4.05
C LEU A 95 -19.45 -1.02 -4.72
N PRO A 96 -18.81 -0.04 -5.37
CA PRO A 96 -17.44 -0.18 -5.82
C PRO A 96 -16.51 -0.56 -4.67
N VAL A 97 -15.56 -1.43 -4.97
CA VAL A 97 -14.57 -1.92 -4.00
C VAL A 97 -13.24 -1.20 -4.21
N MET A 98 -12.65 -0.71 -3.13
CA MET A 98 -11.30 -0.18 -3.13
C MET A 98 -10.39 -1.05 -2.26
N VAL A 99 -9.18 -1.36 -2.72
CA VAL A 99 -8.23 -2.20 -1.97
C VAL A 99 -6.94 -1.44 -1.73
N TRP A 100 -6.64 -1.15 -0.46
CA TRP A 100 -5.41 -0.50 -0.03
C TRP A 100 -4.26 -1.49 0.08
N ILE A 101 -3.17 -1.20 -0.64
CA ILE A 101 -1.88 -1.89 -0.52
C ILE A 101 -0.90 -0.91 0.11
N HIS A 102 -0.51 -1.17 1.37
CA HIS A 102 0.34 -0.26 2.12
C HIS A 102 1.77 -0.19 1.59
N GLY A 103 2.42 0.94 1.82
CA GLY A 103 3.84 1.15 1.59
C GLY A 103 4.71 0.65 2.74
N GLY A 104 5.92 1.23 2.88
CA GLY A 104 6.85 0.90 3.95
C GLY A 104 8.11 0.19 3.47
N SER A 105 8.53 0.46 2.23
CA SER A 105 9.78 -0.05 1.64
C SER A 105 9.90 -1.57 1.64
N PHE A 106 8.78 -2.29 1.64
CA PHE A 106 8.67 -3.75 1.72
C PHE A 106 9.25 -4.37 3.01
N VAL A 107 9.56 -3.59 4.02
CA VAL A 107 10.15 -4.09 5.29
C VAL A 107 9.33 -3.72 6.52
N ARG A 108 8.31 -2.89 6.36
CA ARG A 108 7.40 -2.44 7.42
C ARG A 108 6.01 -2.11 6.88
N GLY A 109 5.05 -1.94 7.79
CA GLY A 109 3.67 -1.61 7.49
C GLY A 109 2.72 -2.77 7.74
N GLY A 110 1.42 -2.50 7.61
CA GLY A 110 0.37 -3.51 7.78
C GLY A 110 -1.01 -2.91 7.65
N SER A 111 -2.02 -3.76 7.43
CA SER A 111 -3.41 -3.36 7.34
C SER A 111 -3.95 -2.79 8.67
N GLU A 112 -3.32 -3.16 9.79
CA GLU A 112 -3.80 -2.85 11.12
C GLU A 112 -3.23 -1.54 11.70
N GLU A 113 -2.47 -0.78 10.91
CA GLU A 113 -2.04 0.56 11.35
C GLU A 113 -3.26 1.47 11.55
N LYS A 114 -3.37 2.08 12.75
CA LYS A 114 -4.49 2.96 13.13
C LYS A 114 -4.64 4.12 12.15
N ARG A 115 -3.55 4.77 11.77
CA ARG A 115 -3.52 5.88 10.81
C ARG A 115 -3.97 5.51 9.38
N TYR A 116 -4.25 4.24 9.12
CA TYR A 116 -4.84 3.79 7.87
C TYR A 116 -6.32 3.41 8.03
N SER A 117 -7.05 4.03 8.98
CA SER A 117 -8.50 3.90 9.02
C SER A 117 -9.12 4.38 7.70
N CYS A 118 -10.09 3.61 7.19
CA CYS A 118 -10.77 3.92 5.94
C CYS A 118 -12.24 4.33 6.16
N GLU A 119 -12.63 4.65 7.40
CA GLU A 119 -14.01 4.98 7.75
C GLU A 119 -14.52 6.20 6.97
N ARG A 120 -13.72 7.29 6.91
CA ARG A 120 -14.06 8.48 6.13
C ARG A 120 -14.26 8.14 4.64
N MET A 121 -13.32 7.41 4.05
CA MET A 121 -13.38 7.05 2.63
C MET A 121 -14.61 6.18 2.33
N ALA A 122 -14.93 5.21 3.19
CA ALA A 122 -16.11 4.38 3.01
C ALA A 122 -17.40 5.19 3.11
N ARG A 123 -17.54 6.05 4.15
CA ARG A 123 -18.73 6.85 4.41
C ARG A 123 -18.95 7.93 3.33
N GLU A 124 -17.96 8.80 3.12
CA GLU A 124 -18.09 9.94 2.23
C GLU A 124 -18.00 9.55 0.75
N GLY A 125 -17.22 8.52 0.46
CA GLY A 125 -17.04 7.98 -0.89
C GLY A 125 -18.12 7.03 -1.35
N ASN A 126 -18.92 6.49 -0.43
CA ASN A 126 -19.90 5.43 -0.69
C ASN A 126 -19.25 4.24 -1.43
N VAL A 127 -18.19 3.69 -0.85
CA VAL A 127 -17.40 2.57 -1.37
C VAL A 127 -17.09 1.56 -0.27
N VAL A 128 -16.86 0.31 -0.62
CA VAL A 128 -16.30 -0.67 0.31
C VAL A 128 -14.78 -0.62 0.20
N VAL A 129 -14.09 -0.46 1.33
CA VAL A 129 -12.62 -0.38 1.34
C VAL A 129 -12.03 -1.56 2.09
N PHE A 130 -11.13 -2.28 1.45
CA PHE A 130 -10.32 -3.32 2.07
C PHE A 130 -8.89 -2.81 2.29
N LYS A 131 -8.26 -3.20 3.40
CA LYS A 131 -6.82 -3.05 3.64
C LYS A 131 -6.22 -4.43 3.77
N ILE A 132 -5.12 -4.71 3.08
CA ILE A 132 -4.48 -6.02 3.11
C ILE A 132 -3.09 -5.95 3.75
N SER A 133 -2.75 -6.95 4.58
CA SER A 133 -1.37 -7.24 4.98
C SER A 133 -0.77 -8.28 4.04
N TYR A 134 0.54 -8.26 3.87
CA TYR A 134 1.30 -9.19 3.05
C TYR A 134 2.69 -9.37 3.66
N ARG A 135 3.40 -10.46 3.34
CA ARG A 135 4.76 -10.70 3.86
C ARG A 135 5.74 -9.65 3.41
N LEU A 136 6.61 -9.28 4.34
CA LEU A 136 7.61 -8.24 4.22
C LEU A 136 9.03 -8.78 4.34
N GLY A 137 10.00 -7.95 3.98
CA GLY A 137 11.42 -8.23 4.16
C GLY A 137 11.87 -9.54 3.54
N ALA A 138 12.71 -10.26 4.25
CA ALA A 138 13.23 -11.54 3.80
C ALA A 138 12.14 -12.59 3.59
N GLN A 139 11.10 -12.62 4.43
CA GLN A 139 10.00 -13.57 4.30
C GLN A 139 9.14 -13.35 3.05
N GLY A 140 9.04 -12.09 2.59
CA GLY A 140 8.24 -11.72 1.42
C GLY A 140 9.00 -11.62 0.12
N TYR A 141 10.29 -11.22 0.18
CA TYR A 141 11.03 -10.78 -1.00
C TYR A 141 12.46 -11.30 -1.10
N LEU A 142 12.85 -12.27 -0.27
CA LEU A 142 14.13 -12.96 -0.48
C LEU A 142 14.04 -13.81 -1.75
N TYR A 143 15.03 -13.68 -2.63
CA TYR A 143 15.18 -14.51 -3.82
C TYR A 143 16.07 -15.71 -3.50
N LEU A 144 15.53 -16.91 -3.50
CA LEU A 144 16.29 -18.13 -3.29
C LEU A 144 16.53 -18.83 -4.64
N PRO A 145 17.72 -18.68 -5.25
CA PRO A 145 18.03 -19.29 -6.55
C PRO A 145 17.86 -20.81 -6.52
N GLY A 146 17.21 -21.36 -7.55
CA GLY A 146 17.02 -22.81 -7.71
C GLY A 146 15.86 -23.42 -6.91
N SER A 147 15.27 -22.70 -5.95
CA SER A 147 14.10 -23.18 -5.19
C SER A 147 12.75 -22.76 -5.79
N GLY A 148 12.75 -21.84 -6.74
CA GLY A 148 11.53 -21.20 -7.24
C GLY A 148 10.92 -20.16 -6.28
N ILE A 149 11.55 -19.92 -5.13
CA ILE A 149 11.07 -18.99 -4.11
C ILE A 149 11.48 -17.56 -4.49
N CYS A 150 10.50 -16.78 -4.88
CA CYS A 150 10.61 -15.32 -5.08
C CYS A 150 9.25 -14.66 -4.95
N ASN A 151 9.25 -13.37 -4.66
CA ASN A 151 8.03 -12.52 -4.68
C ASN A 151 6.88 -13.06 -3.82
N LEU A 152 7.16 -13.73 -2.70
CA LEU A 152 6.10 -14.31 -1.86
C LEU A 152 5.13 -13.23 -1.36
N GLY A 153 5.63 -12.04 -0.99
CA GLY A 153 4.76 -10.92 -0.60
C GLY A 153 3.86 -10.43 -1.75
N LEU A 154 4.32 -10.49 -3.01
CA LEU A 154 3.49 -10.17 -4.17
C LEU A 154 2.44 -11.26 -4.43
N LYS A 155 2.81 -12.53 -4.23
CA LYS A 155 1.87 -13.67 -4.31
C LYS A 155 0.79 -13.59 -3.22
N ASP A 156 1.14 -13.13 -2.01
CA ASP A 156 0.18 -12.87 -0.93
C ASP A 156 -0.84 -11.82 -1.33
N GLN A 157 -0.40 -10.71 -1.94
CA GLN A 157 -1.28 -9.65 -2.43
C GLN A 157 -2.23 -10.19 -3.53
N LYS A 158 -1.73 -11.01 -4.44
CA LYS A 158 -2.56 -11.67 -5.46
C LYS A 158 -3.61 -12.58 -4.82
N THR A 159 -3.24 -13.32 -3.79
CA THR A 159 -4.15 -14.17 -3.01
C THR A 159 -5.21 -13.33 -2.31
N ALA A 160 -4.85 -12.23 -1.67
CA ALA A 160 -5.79 -11.31 -1.04
C ALA A 160 -6.80 -10.72 -2.05
N LEU A 161 -6.33 -10.30 -3.22
CA LEU A 161 -7.20 -9.74 -4.27
C LEU A 161 -8.18 -10.78 -4.82
N ARG A 162 -7.76 -12.04 -4.98
CA ARG A 162 -8.65 -13.15 -5.37
C ARG A 162 -9.69 -13.43 -4.27
N TRP A 163 -9.26 -13.45 -3.03
CA TRP A 163 -10.14 -13.61 -1.87
C TRP A 163 -11.18 -12.48 -1.80
N ILE A 164 -10.75 -11.22 -1.97
CA ILE A 164 -11.67 -10.07 -1.99
C ILE A 164 -12.67 -10.21 -3.15
N ARG A 165 -12.23 -10.62 -4.33
CA ARG A 165 -13.13 -10.86 -5.46
C ARG A 165 -14.17 -11.95 -5.17
N GLU A 166 -13.81 -12.97 -4.39
CA GLU A 166 -14.73 -14.05 -4.01
C GLU A 166 -15.75 -13.59 -2.96
N TYR A 167 -15.32 -12.74 -2.00
CA TYR A 167 -16.12 -12.43 -0.81
C TYR A 167 -16.58 -10.96 -0.71
N ALA A 168 -16.26 -10.08 -1.63
CA ALA A 168 -16.62 -8.66 -1.55
C ALA A 168 -18.11 -8.40 -1.35
N ALA A 169 -18.97 -9.24 -1.94
CA ALA A 169 -20.42 -9.13 -1.82
C ALA A 169 -20.90 -9.33 -0.36
N GLU A 170 -20.21 -10.11 0.45
CA GLU A 170 -20.52 -10.31 1.87
C GLU A 170 -20.35 -9.00 2.69
N PHE A 171 -19.56 -8.08 2.17
CA PHE A 171 -19.31 -6.75 2.74
C PHE A 171 -20.10 -5.63 2.04
N GLY A 172 -21.00 -5.97 1.11
CA GLY A 172 -21.78 -5.02 0.34
C GLY A 172 -21.05 -4.46 -0.90
N GLY A 173 -19.90 -5.04 -1.27
CA GLY A 173 -19.10 -4.65 -2.43
C GLY A 173 -19.45 -5.38 -3.71
N ASN A 174 -19.14 -4.78 -4.86
CA ASN A 174 -19.25 -5.39 -6.18
C ASN A 174 -17.92 -6.11 -6.53
N PRO A 175 -17.91 -7.45 -6.62
CA PRO A 175 -16.69 -8.21 -6.92
C PRO A 175 -16.14 -7.98 -8.33
N LEU A 176 -16.92 -7.36 -9.22
CA LEU A 176 -16.52 -7.05 -10.59
C LEU A 176 -16.01 -5.61 -10.76
N ASP A 177 -16.15 -4.78 -9.71
CA ASP A 177 -15.74 -3.38 -9.73
C ASP A 177 -14.69 -3.08 -8.63
N ILE A 178 -13.50 -3.65 -8.81
CA ILE A 178 -12.39 -3.52 -7.87
C ILE A 178 -11.38 -2.50 -8.39
N THR A 179 -11.07 -1.51 -7.54
CA THR A 179 -9.99 -0.53 -7.70
C THR A 179 -8.90 -0.81 -6.67
N VAL A 180 -7.68 -1.08 -7.10
CA VAL A 180 -6.54 -1.18 -6.17
C VAL A 180 -5.87 0.18 -6.05
N PHE A 181 -5.44 0.55 -4.84
CA PHE A 181 -4.66 1.76 -4.66
C PHE A 181 -3.53 1.53 -3.66
N GLY A 182 -2.40 2.14 -3.95
CA GLY A 182 -1.20 1.96 -3.12
C GLY A 182 -0.30 3.17 -3.17
N GLN A 183 0.55 3.29 -2.17
CA GLN A 183 1.54 4.36 -2.05
C GLN A 183 2.94 3.76 -1.91
N SER A 184 3.96 4.38 -2.55
CA SER A 184 5.35 3.94 -2.41
C SER A 184 5.52 2.46 -2.81
N ALA A 185 6.02 1.61 -1.91
CA ALA A 185 6.13 0.17 -2.12
C ALA A 185 4.80 -0.50 -2.48
N GLY A 186 3.66 0.00 -1.94
CA GLY A 186 2.34 -0.49 -2.33
C GLY A 186 1.98 -0.15 -3.78
N ALA A 187 2.34 1.04 -4.25
CA ALA A 187 2.16 1.42 -5.66
C ALA A 187 3.11 0.64 -6.58
N LEU A 188 4.36 0.41 -6.16
CA LEU A 188 5.30 -0.45 -6.89
C LEU A 188 4.81 -1.91 -6.95
N SER A 189 4.13 -2.39 -5.89
CA SER A 189 3.46 -3.70 -5.91
C SER A 189 2.39 -3.79 -6.99
N ILE A 190 1.56 -2.75 -7.16
CA ILE A 190 0.54 -2.71 -8.21
C ILE A 190 1.19 -2.79 -9.59
N ALA A 191 2.26 -2.01 -9.83
CA ALA A 191 3.01 -2.10 -11.08
C ALA A 191 3.62 -3.51 -11.29
N ALA A 192 4.13 -4.15 -10.22
CA ALA A 192 4.64 -5.51 -10.26
C ALA A 192 3.53 -6.55 -10.57
N LEU A 193 2.34 -6.41 -9.97
CA LEU A 193 1.18 -7.25 -10.27
C LEU A 193 0.77 -7.15 -11.74
N ILE A 194 0.83 -5.95 -12.30
CA ILE A 194 0.56 -5.70 -13.73
C ILE A 194 1.64 -6.36 -14.59
N ALA A 195 2.91 -6.07 -14.35
CA ALA A 195 4.03 -6.56 -15.16
C ALA A 195 4.22 -8.09 -15.10
N THR A 196 3.81 -8.73 -14.00
CA THR A 196 3.93 -10.19 -13.81
C THR A 196 2.61 -10.93 -13.98
N ALA A 197 1.58 -10.29 -14.55
CA ALA A 197 0.30 -10.93 -14.77
C ALA A 197 0.41 -12.06 -15.79
N GLN A 198 -0.04 -13.27 -15.42
CA GLN A 198 -0.14 -14.45 -16.30
C GLN A 198 -1.59 -14.78 -16.67
N GLU A 199 -2.54 -14.10 -16.05
CA GLU A 199 -3.99 -14.22 -16.21
C GLU A 199 -4.63 -12.83 -16.09
N PRO A 200 -5.90 -12.65 -16.43
CA PRO A 200 -6.60 -11.38 -16.24
C PRO A 200 -6.52 -10.91 -14.79
N LEU A 201 -6.22 -9.62 -14.61
CA LEU A 201 -6.10 -9.01 -13.29
C LEU A 201 -7.43 -9.09 -12.52
N PRO A 202 -7.39 -9.31 -11.19
CA PRO A 202 -8.60 -9.34 -10.37
C PRO A 202 -9.18 -7.95 -10.08
N PHE A 203 -8.68 -6.91 -10.73
CA PHE A 203 -9.13 -5.52 -10.61
C PHE A 203 -9.23 -4.85 -11.99
N ARG A 204 -10.04 -3.80 -12.08
CA ARG A 204 -10.27 -3.05 -13.32
C ARG A 204 -9.72 -1.63 -13.26
N LYS A 205 -9.40 -1.13 -12.08
CA LYS A 205 -8.89 0.23 -11.87
C LYS A 205 -7.72 0.19 -10.89
N ALA A 206 -6.75 1.09 -11.07
CA ALA A 206 -5.61 1.19 -10.17
C ALA A 206 -5.21 2.65 -9.96
N ILE A 207 -4.78 3.00 -8.72
CA ILE A 207 -4.21 4.30 -8.38
C ILE A 207 -2.80 4.06 -7.80
N LEU A 208 -1.79 4.51 -8.53
CA LEU A 208 -0.38 4.37 -8.16
C LEU A 208 0.14 5.73 -7.65
N LYS A 209 0.44 5.78 -6.34
CA LYS A 209 0.88 7.01 -5.67
C LYS A 209 2.36 6.93 -5.35
N SER A 210 3.16 7.83 -5.93
CA SER A 210 4.59 7.92 -5.67
C SER A 210 5.29 6.56 -5.73
N ALA A 211 5.02 5.79 -6.78
CA ALA A 211 5.68 4.51 -7.02
C ALA A 211 7.16 4.73 -7.34
N PRO A 212 8.11 4.13 -6.59
CA PRO A 212 9.54 4.30 -6.86
C PRO A 212 10.00 3.45 -8.05
N LEU A 213 9.40 3.66 -9.22
CA LEU A 213 9.63 2.90 -10.45
C LEU A 213 11.06 3.03 -10.99
N GLY A 214 11.81 4.06 -10.57
CA GLY A 214 13.23 4.20 -10.88
C GLY A 214 14.15 3.28 -10.08
N ILE A 215 13.61 2.49 -9.14
CA ILE A 215 14.37 1.50 -8.36
C ILE A 215 14.01 0.11 -8.86
N THR A 216 14.99 -0.58 -9.45
CA THR A 216 14.86 -1.95 -9.96
C THR A 216 15.86 -2.87 -9.28
N ILE A 217 15.65 -4.17 -9.34
CA ILE A 217 16.58 -5.18 -8.84
C ILE A 217 16.80 -6.26 -9.89
N THR A 218 18.06 -6.51 -10.20
CA THR A 218 18.44 -7.61 -11.10
C THR A 218 18.55 -8.95 -10.34
N PRO A 219 18.41 -10.10 -11.03
CA PRO A 219 18.63 -11.42 -10.40
C PRO A 219 20.01 -11.56 -9.74
N SER A 220 21.05 -10.93 -10.31
CA SER A 220 22.40 -10.92 -9.75
C SER A 220 22.47 -10.15 -8.42
N GLU A 221 21.86 -8.97 -8.36
CA GLU A 221 21.77 -8.16 -7.13
C GLU A 221 20.95 -8.89 -6.06
N ALA A 222 19.79 -9.44 -6.43
CA ALA A 222 18.95 -10.22 -5.52
C ALA A 222 19.70 -11.44 -4.95
N SER A 223 20.45 -12.16 -5.78
CA SER A 223 21.33 -13.25 -5.35
C SER A 223 22.44 -12.76 -4.41
N GLY A 224 22.98 -11.56 -4.65
CA GLY A 224 23.96 -10.93 -3.76
C GLY A 224 23.39 -10.62 -2.37
N ILE A 225 22.18 -10.09 -2.31
CA ILE A 225 21.44 -9.83 -1.08
C ILE A 225 21.19 -11.14 -0.34
N THR A 226 20.73 -12.18 -1.04
CA THR A 226 20.50 -13.51 -0.46
C THR A 226 21.77 -14.09 0.14
N ARG A 227 22.89 -14.06 -0.56
CA ARG A 227 24.17 -14.52 -0.01
C ARG A 227 24.58 -13.75 1.24
N ALA A 228 24.36 -12.44 1.26
CA ALA A 228 24.65 -11.63 2.44
C ALA A 228 23.72 -11.98 3.61
N PHE A 229 22.44 -12.18 3.35
CA PHE A 229 21.44 -12.59 4.33
C PHE A 229 21.80 -13.93 4.97
N LEU A 230 22.05 -14.97 4.14
CA LEU A 230 22.40 -16.31 4.61
C LEU A 230 23.70 -16.33 5.42
N ARG A 231 24.72 -15.53 5.05
CA ARG A 231 25.94 -15.37 5.84
C ARG A 231 25.68 -14.79 7.24
N ARG A 232 24.65 -13.94 7.39
CA ARG A 232 24.26 -13.37 8.69
C ARG A 232 23.42 -14.36 9.49
N LEU A 233 22.53 -15.08 8.82
CA LEU A 233 21.63 -16.04 9.45
C LEU A 233 22.36 -17.30 9.95
N ARG A 234 23.31 -17.82 9.19
CA ARG A 234 24.17 -18.98 9.51
C ARG A 234 23.44 -20.33 9.64
N LYS A 235 22.25 -20.43 9.11
CA LYS A 235 21.41 -21.63 9.03
C LYS A 235 20.47 -21.56 7.83
N ALA A 236 19.72 -22.62 7.55
CA ALA A 236 18.67 -22.58 6.56
C ALA A 236 17.55 -21.59 7.02
N PRO A 237 17.01 -20.78 6.13
CA PRO A 237 15.96 -19.81 6.50
C PRO A 237 14.72 -20.45 7.16
N GLU A 238 14.37 -21.66 6.71
CA GLU A 238 13.21 -22.43 7.19
C GLU A 238 13.39 -22.93 8.64
N GLU A 239 14.62 -23.03 9.11
CA GLU A 239 15.00 -23.47 10.47
C GLU A 239 15.16 -22.29 11.44
N ALA A 240 15.08 -21.07 10.92
CA ALA A 240 15.32 -19.88 11.72
C ALA A 240 14.04 -19.41 12.42
N THR A 241 14.22 -18.92 13.64
CA THR A 241 13.14 -18.20 14.33
C THR A 241 12.87 -16.86 13.66
N VAL A 242 11.69 -16.28 13.90
CA VAL A 242 11.33 -14.96 13.38
C VAL A 242 12.35 -13.90 13.80
N ASP A 243 12.80 -13.92 15.06
CA ASP A 243 13.80 -12.98 15.56
C ASP A 243 15.15 -13.10 14.86
N GLU A 244 15.62 -14.31 14.61
CA GLU A 244 16.86 -14.55 13.85
C GLU A 244 16.76 -14.04 12.41
N LEU A 245 15.61 -14.24 11.75
CA LEU A 245 15.35 -13.70 10.41
C LEU A 245 15.39 -12.17 10.40
N LEU A 246 14.73 -11.55 11.36
CA LEU A 246 14.69 -10.09 11.48
C LEU A 246 16.07 -9.51 11.82
N ASP A 247 16.84 -10.13 12.70
CA ASP A 247 18.21 -9.71 13.03
C ASP A 247 19.17 -9.82 11.84
N ALA A 248 19.06 -10.89 11.05
CA ALA A 248 19.83 -11.03 9.83
C ALA A 248 19.46 -9.98 8.79
N GLN A 249 18.15 -9.69 8.65
CA GLN A 249 17.62 -8.67 7.78
C GLN A 249 18.14 -7.28 8.13
N GLU A 250 18.05 -6.86 9.41
CA GLU A 250 18.50 -5.52 9.85
C GLU A 250 19.97 -5.26 9.50
N LYS A 251 20.82 -6.30 9.57
CA LYS A 251 22.25 -6.19 9.27
C LYS A 251 22.59 -5.98 7.80
N ILE A 252 21.62 -6.21 6.90
CA ILE A 252 21.79 -6.04 5.46
C ILE A 252 20.93 -4.94 4.86
N LEU A 253 20.05 -4.32 5.65
CA LEU A 253 19.28 -3.15 5.18
C LEU A 253 20.24 -2.03 4.73
N GLY A 254 19.95 -1.47 3.57
CA GLY A 254 20.82 -0.44 2.96
C GLY A 254 21.96 -0.97 2.10
N MET A 255 22.11 -2.27 1.91
CA MET A 255 23.09 -2.84 0.93
C MET A 255 22.81 -2.36 -0.49
N LYS A 256 21.56 -2.07 -0.81
CA LYS A 256 21.16 -1.41 -2.05
C LYS A 256 20.56 -0.05 -1.71
N ALA A 257 20.98 0.95 -2.46
CA ALA A 257 20.39 2.29 -2.31
C ALA A 257 18.89 2.23 -2.62
N GLY A 258 18.08 2.68 -1.67
CA GLY A 258 16.63 2.69 -1.76
C GLY A 258 15.98 1.45 -1.15
N LEU A 259 15.85 0.35 -1.89
CA LEU A 259 15.09 -0.83 -1.47
C LEU A 259 15.95 -2.09 -1.48
N THR A 260 16.28 -2.65 -0.32
CA THR A 260 17.02 -3.91 -0.20
C THR A 260 16.12 -5.10 -0.54
N PHE A 261 14.88 -5.09 -0.09
CA PHE A 261 13.86 -6.07 -0.39
C PHE A 261 12.79 -5.40 -1.26
N MET A 262 12.47 -6.01 -2.39
CA MET A 262 11.44 -5.53 -3.32
C MET A 262 11.04 -6.66 -4.28
N PRO A 263 9.90 -6.54 -4.98
CA PRO A 263 9.55 -7.47 -6.03
C PRO A 263 10.64 -7.56 -7.10
N MET A 264 11.06 -8.77 -7.42
CA MET A 264 11.91 -9.03 -8.55
C MET A 264 11.06 -9.11 -9.82
N VAL A 265 11.14 -8.07 -10.64
CA VAL A 265 10.48 -7.94 -11.92
C VAL A 265 11.55 -7.63 -12.96
N GLU A 266 11.58 -8.39 -14.04
CA GLU A 266 12.59 -8.20 -15.09
C GLU A 266 12.47 -6.84 -15.77
N ASP A 267 11.24 -6.46 -16.10
CA ASP A 267 10.96 -5.18 -16.75
C ASP A 267 9.54 -4.72 -16.39
N PHE A 268 9.43 -3.61 -15.66
CA PHE A 268 8.13 -2.97 -15.35
C PHE A 268 7.46 -2.38 -16.60
N LEU A 269 8.22 -2.08 -17.64
CA LEU A 269 7.69 -1.51 -18.89
C LEU A 269 7.13 -2.60 -19.83
N ASN A 270 7.34 -3.87 -19.52
CA ASN A 270 6.73 -4.97 -20.26
C ASN A 270 5.29 -5.18 -19.79
N ILE A 271 4.32 -4.76 -20.61
CA ILE A 271 2.90 -4.97 -20.32
C ILE A 271 2.45 -6.28 -20.96
N PRO A 272 2.07 -7.30 -20.17
CA PRO A 272 1.66 -8.61 -20.69
C PRO A 272 0.41 -8.54 -21.57
N GLU A 273 0.30 -9.50 -22.51
CA GLU A 273 -0.80 -9.59 -23.49
C GLU A 273 -2.20 -9.53 -22.82
N GLN A 274 -2.39 -10.28 -21.75
CA GLN A 274 -3.67 -10.36 -21.01
C GLN A 274 -4.05 -9.06 -20.29
N VAL A 275 -3.14 -8.10 -20.21
CA VAL A 275 -3.40 -6.76 -19.65
C VAL A 275 -3.66 -5.74 -20.75
N ARG A 276 -3.09 -5.94 -21.94
CA ARG A 276 -3.27 -5.05 -23.08
C ARG A 276 -4.74 -5.02 -23.50
N ASN A 277 -5.23 -3.83 -23.77
CA ASN A 277 -6.64 -3.62 -24.19
C ASN A 277 -7.68 -4.28 -23.24
N SER A 278 -7.34 -4.50 -21.97
CA SER A 278 -8.21 -5.16 -21.00
C SER A 278 -9.34 -4.26 -20.46
N GLY A 279 -9.33 -2.96 -20.82
CA GLY A 279 -10.21 -1.95 -20.25
C GLY A 279 -9.74 -1.49 -18.84
N LEU A 280 -8.52 -1.85 -18.43
CA LEU A 280 -7.90 -1.34 -17.21
C LEU A 280 -7.75 0.18 -17.31
N LYS A 281 -8.10 0.88 -16.22
CA LYS A 281 -7.89 2.33 -16.07
C LYS A 281 -6.91 2.58 -14.95
N ILE A 282 -5.97 3.50 -15.15
CA ILE A 282 -4.92 3.80 -14.19
C ILE A 282 -4.85 5.28 -13.91
N VAL A 283 -4.77 5.64 -12.63
CA VAL A 283 -4.32 6.95 -12.16
C VAL A 283 -2.90 6.77 -11.62
N ILE A 284 -1.96 7.57 -12.09
CA ILE A 284 -0.57 7.53 -11.65
C ILE A 284 -0.07 8.94 -11.37
N GLY A 285 0.67 9.10 -10.27
CA GLY A 285 1.23 10.41 -9.97
C GLY A 285 2.21 10.38 -8.81
N TYR A 286 2.73 11.56 -8.51
CA TYR A 286 3.79 11.79 -7.54
C TYR A 286 3.66 13.18 -6.89
N ALA A 287 4.43 13.40 -5.82
CA ALA A 287 4.52 14.66 -5.12
C ALA A 287 5.76 15.46 -5.56
N GLY A 288 5.68 16.79 -5.50
CA GLY A 288 6.74 17.69 -6.01
C GLY A 288 8.10 17.52 -5.35
N ASP A 289 8.10 17.22 -4.05
CA ASP A 289 9.29 17.02 -3.24
C ASP A 289 9.37 15.60 -2.68
N ASP A 290 8.93 14.60 -3.43
CA ASP A 290 8.79 13.20 -3.01
C ASP A 290 10.03 12.66 -2.27
N ALA A 291 11.22 13.02 -2.73
CA ALA A 291 12.46 12.54 -2.14
C ALA A 291 12.89 13.26 -0.85
N SER A 292 12.19 14.30 -0.39
CA SER A 292 12.65 15.12 0.73
C SER A 292 12.86 14.35 2.05
N PRO A 293 12.00 13.37 2.46
CA PRO A 293 12.23 12.58 3.66
C PRO A 293 13.46 11.66 3.57
N PHE A 294 13.88 11.31 2.37
CA PHE A 294 15.03 10.42 2.12
C PHE A 294 16.35 11.18 2.10
N VAL A 295 16.34 12.45 1.68
CA VAL A 295 17.52 13.33 1.67
C VAL A 295 17.91 13.75 3.09
N SER A 296 16.93 13.99 3.95
CA SER A 296 17.21 14.45 5.31
C SER A 296 16.13 14.03 6.31
N LYS A 297 16.37 12.93 7.01
CA LYS A 297 15.49 12.43 8.09
C LYS A 297 15.18 13.46 9.19
N LYS A 298 16.08 14.43 9.40
CA LYS A 298 15.91 15.50 10.41
C LYS A 298 15.56 16.86 9.79
N GLY A 299 15.38 16.94 8.48
CA GLY A 299 15.04 18.18 7.76
C GLY A 299 16.17 19.24 7.72
N ARG A 300 17.36 18.98 8.30
CA ARG A 300 18.44 19.97 8.39
C ARG A 300 19.00 20.39 7.05
N LEU A 301 19.11 19.45 6.10
CA LEU A 301 19.65 19.71 4.77
C LEU A 301 18.62 20.32 3.81
N LEU A 302 17.31 20.15 4.07
CA LEU A 302 16.25 20.54 3.15
C LEU A 302 16.18 22.04 2.91
N GLY A 303 16.61 22.87 3.88
CA GLY A 303 16.72 24.32 3.74
C GLY A 303 17.92 24.82 2.95
N THR A 304 18.88 23.96 2.61
CA THR A 304 20.09 24.33 1.89
C THR A 304 19.92 24.20 0.36
N PHE A 305 20.73 24.92 -0.42
CA PHE A 305 20.76 24.82 -1.87
C PHE A 305 21.08 23.38 -2.34
N LEU A 306 22.09 22.74 -1.72
CA LEU A 306 22.48 21.38 -2.04
C LEU A 306 21.38 20.37 -1.70
N GLY A 307 20.71 20.54 -0.57
CA GLY A 307 19.59 19.69 -0.15
C GLY A 307 18.43 19.78 -1.14
N ARG A 308 18.02 20.97 -1.55
CA ARG A 308 16.96 21.15 -2.56
C ARG A 308 17.35 20.55 -3.91
N LYS A 309 18.60 20.71 -4.35
CA LYS A 309 19.10 20.08 -5.59
C LYS A 309 19.05 18.55 -5.50
N ALA A 310 19.43 17.96 -4.36
CA ALA A 310 19.36 16.54 -4.13
C ALA A 310 17.91 16.02 -4.12
N VAL A 311 16.99 16.74 -3.44
CA VAL A 311 15.55 16.40 -3.46
C VAL A 311 15.03 16.36 -4.88
N ARG A 312 15.26 17.42 -5.65
CA ARG A 312 14.80 17.48 -7.04
C ARG A 312 15.36 16.33 -7.87
N HIS A 313 16.67 16.11 -7.83
CA HIS A 313 17.32 15.05 -8.59
C HIS A 313 16.78 13.66 -8.26
N LEU A 314 16.62 13.36 -6.97
CA LEU A 314 16.08 12.06 -6.53
C LEU A 314 14.59 11.93 -6.83
N THR A 315 13.79 12.99 -6.69
CA THR A 315 12.37 12.98 -7.09
C THR A 315 12.26 12.68 -8.59
N GLU A 316 13.08 13.34 -9.41
CA GLU A 316 13.10 13.08 -10.85
C GLU A 316 13.53 11.66 -11.22
N SER A 317 14.59 11.16 -10.63
CA SER A 317 15.18 9.86 -11.02
C SER A 317 14.41 8.66 -10.47
N ILE A 318 13.76 8.77 -9.32
CA ILE A 318 13.10 7.65 -8.65
C ILE A 318 11.59 7.64 -8.93
N PHE A 319 10.95 8.82 -8.97
CA PHE A 319 9.50 8.93 -9.02
C PHE A 319 9.00 9.52 -10.34
N SER A 320 9.30 10.79 -10.67
CA SER A 320 8.58 11.49 -11.72
C SER A 320 8.89 10.96 -13.12
N LYS A 321 10.16 10.93 -13.54
CA LYS A 321 10.52 10.45 -14.90
C LYS A 321 10.11 8.99 -15.13
N PRO A 322 10.38 8.04 -14.20
CA PRO A 322 9.93 6.66 -14.36
C PRO A 322 8.40 6.52 -14.36
N SER A 323 7.67 7.36 -13.62
CA SER A 323 6.20 7.35 -13.65
C SER A 323 5.65 7.81 -14.99
N GLU A 324 6.23 8.86 -15.59
CA GLU A 324 5.84 9.33 -16.92
C GLU A 324 6.17 8.30 -18.01
N GLU A 325 7.32 7.65 -17.94
CA GLU A 325 7.71 6.58 -18.86
C GLU A 325 6.77 5.38 -18.75
N TYR A 326 6.45 4.97 -17.52
CA TYR A 326 5.51 3.89 -17.27
C TYR A 326 4.10 4.23 -17.78
N ALA A 327 3.62 5.46 -17.52
CA ALA A 327 2.35 5.94 -18.02
C ALA A 327 2.28 5.91 -19.56
N ALA A 328 3.31 6.39 -20.25
CA ALA A 328 3.37 6.33 -21.70
C ALA A 328 3.37 4.89 -22.23
N ARG A 329 4.03 3.97 -21.52
CA ARG A 329 4.05 2.57 -21.90
C ARG A 329 2.69 1.88 -21.72
N LEU A 330 1.96 2.23 -20.67
CA LEU A 330 0.59 1.76 -20.43
C LEU A 330 -0.36 2.26 -21.53
N GLU A 331 -0.26 3.55 -21.90
CA GLU A 331 -1.06 4.14 -22.99
C GLU A 331 -0.78 3.46 -24.33
N ALA A 332 0.49 3.20 -24.63
CA ALA A 332 0.89 2.44 -25.83
C ALA A 332 0.36 0.98 -25.82
N ALA A 333 0.02 0.44 -24.66
CA ALA A 333 -0.60 -0.87 -24.50
C ALA A 333 -2.15 -0.82 -24.51
N GLY A 334 -2.76 0.33 -24.83
CA GLY A 334 -4.21 0.53 -24.90
C GLY A 334 -4.90 0.67 -23.54
N ILE A 335 -4.17 1.11 -22.53
CA ILE A 335 -4.68 1.35 -21.17
C ILE A 335 -4.96 2.84 -21.00
N GLU A 336 -6.12 3.18 -20.45
CA GLU A 336 -6.48 4.57 -20.12
C GLU A 336 -5.69 5.04 -18.90
N VAL A 337 -4.87 6.08 -19.05
CA VAL A 337 -4.03 6.60 -17.97
C VAL A 337 -4.34 8.06 -17.70
N THR A 338 -4.64 8.35 -16.43
CA THR A 338 -4.73 9.72 -15.91
C THR A 338 -3.53 10.00 -15.03
N ARG A 339 -2.84 11.10 -15.29
CA ARG A 339 -1.71 11.56 -14.46
C ARG A 339 -2.18 12.53 -13.41
N TYR A 340 -1.56 12.55 -12.23
CA TYR A 340 -1.77 13.58 -11.23
C TYR A 340 -0.45 14.06 -10.62
N PHE A 341 -0.49 15.26 -10.07
CA PHE A 341 0.66 15.88 -9.42
C PHE A 341 0.21 16.61 -8.17
N ILE A 342 0.90 16.41 -7.04
CA ILE A 342 0.65 17.11 -5.79
C ILE A 342 1.80 18.08 -5.53
N SER A 343 1.48 19.38 -5.50
CA SER A 343 2.43 20.44 -5.14
C SER A 343 2.11 21.10 -3.79
N TRP A 344 0.95 20.77 -3.22
CA TRP A 344 0.50 21.35 -1.96
C TRP A 344 1.34 20.88 -0.77
N HIS A 345 1.60 21.78 0.15
CA HIS A 345 2.17 21.52 1.46
C HIS A 345 1.85 22.69 2.41
N PRO A 346 1.84 22.48 3.75
CA PRO A 346 1.67 23.58 4.69
C PRO A 346 2.72 24.67 4.50
N GLU A 347 2.30 25.95 4.60
CA GLU A 347 3.19 27.09 4.44
C GLU A 347 4.39 27.02 5.40
N GLY A 348 5.59 27.31 4.91
CA GLY A 348 6.83 27.28 5.68
C GLY A 348 7.30 25.87 6.09
N ASN A 349 6.62 24.80 5.68
CA ASN A 349 7.07 23.45 5.96
C ASN A 349 8.31 23.08 5.13
N ARG A 350 9.35 22.56 5.79
CA ARG A 350 10.62 22.24 5.15
C ARG A 350 10.60 21.04 4.23
N PHE A 351 9.65 20.14 4.44
CA PHE A 351 9.55 18.93 3.66
C PHE A 351 8.93 19.16 2.29
N GLY A 352 8.22 20.29 2.11
CA GLY A 352 7.49 20.57 0.89
C GLY A 352 6.36 19.55 0.64
N ALA A 353 5.95 19.41 -0.60
CA ALA A 353 5.04 18.35 -1.03
C ALA A 353 5.78 17.00 -1.05
N CYS A 354 5.97 16.43 0.12
CA CYS A 354 6.85 15.27 0.31
C CYS A 354 6.15 13.92 0.11
N HIS A 355 6.94 12.86 0.12
CA HIS A 355 6.44 11.48 0.13
C HIS A 355 5.40 11.26 1.22
N CYS A 356 4.29 10.65 0.89
CA CYS A 356 3.14 10.38 1.77
C CYS A 356 2.29 11.60 2.15
N ILE A 357 2.49 12.78 1.56
CA ILE A 357 1.79 14.01 1.96
C ILE A 357 0.26 13.88 1.86
N GLU A 358 -0.26 13.07 0.95
CA GLU A 358 -1.68 12.87 0.72
C GLU A 358 -2.32 11.81 1.63
N LEU A 359 -1.52 10.94 2.28
CA LEU A 359 -2.07 9.85 3.09
C LEU A 359 -2.95 10.31 4.24
N PRO A 360 -2.58 11.36 5.01
CA PRO A 360 -3.40 11.87 6.10
C PRO A 360 -4.79 12.35 5.68
N PHE A 361 -4.95 12.71 4.41
CA PHE A 361 -6.23 13.21 3.87
C PHE A 361 -7.12 12.11 3.31
N LEU A 362 -6.53 10.94 3.03
CA LEU A 362 -7.22 9.79 2.50
C LEU A 362 -7.52 8.74 3.57
N LEU A 363 -6.62 8.59 4.54
CA LEU A 363 -6.60 7.51 5.50
C LEU A 363 -6.36 8.04 6.92
N GLY A 364 -7.15 7.53 7.86
CA GLY A 364 -7.07 7.92 9.26
C GLY A 364 -7.68 9.28 9.57
N ASP A 365 -7.55 9.66 10.83
CA ASP A 365 -8.00 10.95 11.34
C ASP A 365 -6.81 11.85 11.64
N ARG A 366 -7.04 13.16 11.74
CA ARG A 366 -5.98 14.14 12.03
C ARG A 366 -5.18 13.82 13.29
N SER A 367 -5.83 13.29 14.33
CA SER A 367 -5.17 12.92 15.58
C SER A 367 -4.16 11.78 15.41
N GLU A 368 -4.41 10.85 14.50
CA GLU A 368 -3.53 9.72 14.20
C GLU A 368 -2.28 10.13 13.40
N TRP A 369 -2.32 11.31 12.79
CA TRP A 369 -1.21 11.93 12.06
C TRP A 369 -0.61 13.14 12.79
N ALA A 370 -0.96 13.36 14.07
CA ALA A 370 -0.52 14.53 14.83
C ALA A 370 1.02 14.69 14.91
N ASP A 371 1.76 13.58 14.92
CA ASP A 371 3.22 13.56 14.97
C ASP A 371 3.88 13.71 13.59
N ALA A 372 3.12 13.77 12.51
CA ALA A 372 3.64 13.90 11.16
C ALA A 372 4.23 15.31 10.94
N LYS A 373 5.55 15.38 10.85
CA LYS A 373 6.29 16.65 10.75
C LYS A 373 5.99 17.42 9.48
N PHE A 374 5.62 16.73 8.41
CA PHE A 374 5.26 17.35 7.14
C PHE A 374 3.88 18.03 7.17
N LEU A 375 3.06 17.79 8.20
CA LEU A 375 1.79 18.49 8.42
C LEU A 375 1.91 19.70 9.35
N LYS A 376 3.10 19.95 9.90
CA LYS A 376 3.29 21.07 10.83
C LYS A 376 3.00 22.39 10.13
N GLY A 377 2.13 23.19 10.74
CA GLY A 377 1.66 24.48 10.21
C GLY A 377 0.30 24.43 9.54
N MET A 378 -0.22 23.24 9.24
CA MET A 378 -1.54 23.06 8.63
C MET A 378 -2.67 23.41 9.60
N THR A 379 -3.65 24.17 9.12
CA THR A 379 -4.88 24.49 9.84
C THR A 379 -5.90 23.36 9.76
N ASP A 380 -6.91 23.38 10.66
CA ASP A 380 -8.02 22.41 10.63
C ASP A 380 -8.82 22.52 9.33
N ARG A 381 -9.02 23.74 8.85
CA ARG A 381 -9.73 23.98 7.61
C ARG A 381 -9.02 23.40 6.40
N GLU A 382 -7.71 23.62 6.27
CA GLU A 382 -6.91 23.02 5.20
C GLU A 382 -6.97 21.50 5.24
N TYR A 383 -6.93 20.92 6.45
CA TYR A 383 -7.04 19.46 6.59
C TYR A 383 -8.37 18.94 6.05
N GLU A 384 -9.50 19.53 6.49
CA GLU A 384 -10.83 19.08 6.08
C GLU A 384 -11.10 19.33 4.58
N ASP A 385 -10.64 20.46 4.04
CA ASP A 385 -10.75 20.76 2.61
C ASP A 385 -9.98 19.74 1.78
N ASN A 386 -8.73 19.41 2.16
CA ASN A 386 -7.92 18.41 1.50
C ASN A 386 -8.50 16.99 1.62
N CYS A 387 -9.05 16.62 2.79
CA CYS A 387 -9.74 15.35 2.96
C CYS A 387 -10.90 15.21 1.98
N ARG A 388 -11.78 16.22 1.94
CA ARG A 388 -12.94 16.22 1.06
C ARG A 388 -12.55 16.09 -0.40
N ASP A 389 -11.58 16.88 -0.85
CA ASP A 389 -11.18 16.93 -2.25
C ASP A 389 -10.50 15.64 -2.70
N LEU A 390 -9.59 15.09 -1.86
CA LEU A 390 -8.88 13.87 -2.19
C LEU A 390 -9.77 12.62 -2.07
N VAL A 391 -10.57 12.50 -1.02
CA VAL A 391 -11.54 11.38 -0.90
C VAL A 391 -12.48 11.38 -2.09
N ARG A 392 -13.03 12.56 -2.46
CA ARG A 392 -13.91 12.69 -3.63
C ARG A 392 -13.19 12.25 -4.92
N ALA A 393 -11.95 12.68 -5.15
CA ALA A 393 -11.22 12.35 -6.36
C ALA A 393 -10.98 10.84 -6.49
N TRP A 394 -10.49 10.20 -5.42
CA TRP A 394 -10.21 8.76 -5.40
C TRP A 394 -11.47 7.92 -5.56
N THR A 395 -12.53 8.28 -4.86
CA THR A 395 -13.78 7.52 -4.90
C THR A 395 -14.61 7.77 -6.16
N SER A 396 -14.52 8.96 -6.78
CA SER A 396 -15.10 9.19 -8.12
C SER A 396 -14.41 8.32 -9.17
N PHE A 397 -13.10 8.20 -9.11
CA PHE A 397 -12.39 7.27 -9.99
C PHE A 397 -12.81 5.81 -9.73
N ALA A 398 -12.98 5.40 -8.47
CA ALA A 398 -13.45 4.06 -8.15
C ALA A 398 -14.86 3.80 -8.68
N ARG A 399 -15.80 4.75 -8.60
CA ARG A 399 -17.18 4.60 -9.06
C ARG A 399 -17.33 4.72 -10.58
N GLU A 400 -16.71 5.72 -11.17
CA GLU A 400 -17.01 6.18 -12.53
C GLU A 400 -15.85 5.93 -13.50
N GLY A 401 -14.67 5.62 -12.98
CA GLY A 401 -13.44 5.56 -13.77
C GLY A 401 -12.98 6.93 -14.25
N ILE A 402 -13.49 8.01 -13.64
CA ILE A 402 -13.17 9.41 -13.97
C ILE A 402 -12.46 10.04 -12.78
N PHE A 403 -11.26 10.56 -13.02
CA PHE A 403 -10.51 11.29 -12.02
C PHE A 403 -10.76 12.79 -12.23
N PRO A 404 -11.34 13.51 -11.25
CA PRO A 404 -11.69 14.92 -11.39
C PRO A 404 -10.47 15.81 -11.68
N GLY A 405 -10.66 16.89 -12.44
CA GLY A 405 -9.62 17.89 -12.70
C GLY A 405 -8.68 17.58 -13.86
N GLY A 406 -8.98 16.55 -14.67
CA GLY A 406 -8.21 16.28 -15.91
C GLY A 406 -6.73 15.97 -15.67
N GLY A 407 -6.38 15.43 -14.50
CA GLY A 407 -5.03 15.00 -14.17
C GLY A 407 -4.16 16.00 -13.42
N ILE A 408 -4.62 17.23 -13.16
CA ILE A 408 -3.91 18.17 -12.29
C ILE A 408 -4.75 18.41 -11.04
N LEU A 409 -4.58 17.55 -10.04
CA LEU A 409 -5.03 17.86 -8.69
C LEU A 409 -4.09 18.93 -8.11
N GLN A 410 -4.41 20.19 -8.34
CA GLN A 410 -3.92 21.24 -7.47
C GLN A 410 -4.76 21.15 -6.18
N VAL A 411 -4.30 20.36 -5.25
CA VAL A 411 -4.74 20.46 -3.87
C VAL A 411 -4.34 21.86 -3.41
N ARG A 412 -5.32 22.70 -3.09
CA ARG A 412 -5.14 24.12 -2.74
C ARG A 412 -4.86 24.27 -1.26
#